data_8c40cf2a7c789597a68204241ddf4d52
#
_entry.id   8c40cf2a7c789597a68204241ddf4d52
#
_cell.length_a   1.000
_cell.length_b   1.000
_cell.length_c   1.000
_cell.angle_alpha   90.00
_cell.angle_beta   90.00
_cell.angle_gamma   90.00
#
_symmetry.space_group_name_H-M   'P 1'
#
loop_
_entity.id
_entity.type
_entity.pdbx_description
1 polymer ?
#
loop_
_entity_poly.entity_id
_entity_poly.type
_entity_poly.pdbx_seq_one_letter_code
_entity_poly.pdbx_strand_id
1 'polypeptide(L)'
;MESTMSLDSLQNLFVTELKDIYNGEKQLVTALPRISKAARSPQLAEAITKHLKETEGHVVRLEQIFQSLGLAVRGKKCKGMEGLLEEGKEIMEEEGQESVRDAALISAAQKVEHYEMAAYGCLRSYAQILGHNDAAKLLEQTLKEEEAADEKLNELAEGGINEAAAAVGAGGENE
;
A
#
# COMPACT_ATOMS: atom_id res chain seq x y z
N MET A 1 26.96 13.01 0.01
CA MET A 1 26.04 13.94 0.65
C MET A 1 24.78 13.98 -0.19
N GLU A 2 23.69 13.37 0.28
CA GLU A 2 22.39 13.58 -0.36
C GLU A 2 21.99 15.02 -0.10
N SER A 3 21.92 15.82 -1.16
CA SER A 3 21.31 17.14 -1.09
C SER A 3 19.85 16.92 -0.70
N THR A 4 19.51 17.21 0.55
CA THR A 4 18.11 17.32 0.97
C THR A 4 17.49 18.39 0.09
N MET A 5 16.58 17.98 -0.81
CA MET A 5 15.82 18.97 -1.58
C MET A 5 15.06 19.83 -0.58
N SER A 6 15.30 21.12 -0.65
CA SER A 6 14.60 22.09 0.19
C SER A 6 13.12 22.12 -0.22
N LEU A 7 12.20 22.28 0.75
CA LEU A 7 10.76 22.42 0.51
C LEU A 7 10.39 23.85 0.06
N ASP A 8 11.18 24.43 -0.83
CA ASP A 8 11.04 25.83 -1.25
C ASP A 8 10.02 26.03 -2.38
N SER A 9 9.51 24.96 -2.96
CA SER A 9 8.52 25.00 -4.03
C SER A 9 7.65 23.77 -4.05
N LEU A 10 6.43 23.89 -4.64
CA LEU A 10 5.55 22.76 -4.88
C LEU A 10 6.19 21.71 -5.80
N GLN A 11 7.04 22.15 -6.75
CA GLN A 11 7.80 21.25 -7.61
C GLN A 11 8.79 20.39 -6.79
N ASN A 12 9.49 20.98 -5.83
CA ASN A 12 10.41 20.24 -4.97
C ASN A 12 9.68 19.28 -4.05
N LEU A 13 8.54 19.68 -3.50
CA LEU A 13 7.66 18.80 -2.72
C LEU A 13 7.18 17.63 -3.58
N PHE A 14 6.63 17.89 -4.77
CA PHE A 14 6.16 16.86 -5.70
C PHE A 14 7.24 15.82 -6.01
N VAL A 15 8.45 16.26 -6.35
CA VAL A 15 9.57 15.34 -6.63
C VAL A 15 10.00 14.56 -5.37
N THR A 16 9.95 15.19 -4.20
CA THR A 16 10.29 14.53 -2.93
C THR A 16 9.29 13.43 -2.59
N GLU A 17 7.99 13.71 -2.72
CA GLU A 17 6.91 12.75 -2.48
C GLU A 17 6.90 11.62 -3.54
N LEU A 18 7.20 11.92 -4.82
CA LEU A 18 7.37 10.88 -5.84
C LEU A 18 8.49 9.90 -5.48
N LYS A 19 9.61 10.39 -4.98
CA LYS A 19 10.73 9.54 -4.55
C LYS A 19 10.38 8.71 -3.33
N ASP A 20 9.59 9.25 -2.42
CA ASP A 20 9.16 8.58 -1.20
C ASP A 20 8.20 7.43 -1.56
N ILE A 21 7.13 7.71 -2.29
CA ILE A 21 6.16 6.66 -2.68
C ILE A 21 6.78 5.61 -3.60
N TYR A 22 7.68 5.97 -4.51
CA TYR A 22 8.39 5.00 -5.34
C TYR A 22 9.20 3.99 -4.50
N ASN A 23 9.83 4.43 -3.42
CA ASN A 23 10.50 3.53 -2.49
C ASN A 23 9.48 2.71 -1.68
N GLY A 24 8.36 3.31 -1.28
CA GLY A 24 7.26 2.61 -0.61
C GLY A 24 6.74 1.43 -1.44
N GLU A 25 6.40 1.67 -2.70
CA GLU A 25 5.93 0.64 -3.64
C GLU A 25 6.94 -0.50 -3.80
N LYS A 26 8.22 -0.20 -3.92
CA LYS A 26 9.27 -1.24 -4.01
C LYS A 26 9.41 -2.07 -2.74
N GLN A 27 9.20 -1.48 -1.58
CA GLN A 27 9.13 -2.21 -0.32
C GLN A 27 7.91 -3.14 -0.32
N LEU A 28 6.75 -2.64 -0.77
CA LEU A 28 5.51 -3.39 -0.83
C LEU A 28 5.58 -4.57 -1.81
N VAL A 29 6.12 -4.37 -3.03
CA VAL A 29 6.40 -5.47 -3.98
C VAL A 29 7.21 -6.59 -3.33
N THR A 30 8.17 -6.24 -2.46
CA THR A 30 9.01 -7.23 -1.76
C THR A 30 8.24 -7.94 -0.63
N ALA A 31 7.31 -7.24 0.03
CA ALA A 31 6.58 -7.77 1.19
C ALA A 31 5.35 -8.60 0.82
N LEU A 32 4.59 -8.21 -0.20
CA LEU A 32 3.31 -8.82 -0.57
C LEU A 32 3.36 -10.33 -0.81
N PRO A 33 4.40 -10.94 -1.42
CA PRO A 33 4.48 -12.39 -1.57
C PRO A 33 4.49 -13.14 -0.24
N ARG A 34 5.09 -12.55 0.80
CA ARG A 34 5.12 -13.14 2.15
C ARG A 34 3.77 -12.99 2.84
N ILE A 35 3.14 -11.83 2.69
CA ILE A 35 1.82 -11.56 3.27
C ILE A 35 0.77 -12.48 2.66
N SER A 36 0.76 -12.65 1.34
CA SER A 36 -0.14 -13.58 0.65
C SER A 36 0.00 -15.02 1.15
N LYS A 37 1.23 -15.49 1.41
CA LYS A 37 1.48 -16.83 1.96
C LYS A 37 1.05 -16.98 3.43
N ALA A 38 1.01 -15.90 4.20
CA ALA A 38 0.59 -15.90 5.58
C ALA A 38 -0.94 -15.96 5.74
N ALA A 39 -1.68 -15.45 4.76
CA ALA A 39 -3.14 -15.50 4.74
C ALA A 39 -3.64 -16.95 4.64
N ARG A 40 -4.66 -17.30 5.44
CA ARG A 40 -5.30 -18.61 5.45
C ARG A 40 -6.57 -18.66 4.61
N SER A 41 -7.31 -17.56 4.56
CA SER A 41 -8.41 -17.41 3.62
C SER A 41 -7.87 -17.41 2.17
N PRO A 42 -8.32 -18.35 1.32
CA PRO A 42 -7.90 -18.37 -0.09
C PRO A 42 -8.27 -17.08 -0.82
N GLN A 43 -9.42 -16.50 -0.49
CA GLN A 43 -9.88 -15.24 -1.09
C GLN A 43 -8.98 -14.06 -0.71
N LEU A 44 -8.52 -14.00 0.55
CA LEU A 44 -7.56 -13.00 0.99
C LEU A 44 -6.20 -13.18 0.31
N ALA A 45 -5.69 -14.41 0.26
CA ALA A 45 -4.43 -14.72 -0.42
C ALA A 45 -4.47 -14.36 -1.92
N GLU A 46 -5.61 -14.62 -2.59
CA GLU A 46 -5.82 -14.25 -3.99
C GLU A 46 -5.87 -12.73 -4.18
N ALA A 47 -6.60 -12.01 -3.32
CA ALA A 47 -6.67 -10.54 -3.36
C ALA A 47 -5.28 -9.91 -3.21
N ILE A 48 -4.48 -10.36 -2.24
CA ILE A 48 -3.11 -9.88 -2.03
C ILE A 48 -2.21 -10.22 -3.23
N THR A 49 -2.36 -11.41 -3.81
CA THR A 49 -1.59 -11.81 -5.00
C THR A 49 -1.96 -10.97 -6.23
N LYS A 50 -3.24 -10.62 -6.38
CA LYS A 50 -3.70 -9.70 -7.44
C LYS A 50 -3.09 -8.31 -7.22
N HIS A 51 -3.18 -7.81 -6.00
CA HIS A 51 -2.64 -6.50 -5.62
C HIS A 51 -1.12 -6.41 -5.86
N LEU A 52 -0.35 -7.48 -5.65
CA LEU A 52 1.08 -7.51 -6.02
C LEU A 52 1.32 -7.14 -7.49
N LYS A 53 0.49 -7.65 -8.41
CA LYS A 53 0.64 -7.34 -9.84
C LYS A 53 0.26 -5.89 -10.15
N GLU A 54 -0.72 -5.35 -9.43
CA GLU A 54 -1.11 -3.94 -9.53
C GLU A 54 0.02 -3.06 -9.02
N THR A 55 0.61 -3.37 -7.86
CA THR A 55 1.77 -2.68 -7.27
C THR A 55 3.01 -2.68 -8.19
N GLU A 56 3.29 -3.80 -8.85
CA GLU A 56 4.33 -3.85 -9.90
C GLU A 56 4.03 -2.86 -11.04
N GLY A 57 2.76 -2.72 -11.42
CA GLY A 57 2.29 -1.72 -12.38
C GLY A 57 2.44 -0.28 -11.87
N HIS A 58 2.22 -0.04 -10.57
CA HIS A 58 2.44 1.27 -9.94
C HIS A 58 3.90 1.71 -10.02
N VAL A 59 4.83 0.79 -9.74
CA VAL A 59 6.28 1.04 -9.90
C VAL A 59 6.60 1.47 -11.34
N VAL A 60 6.07 0.76 -12.34
CA VAL A 60 6.30 1.10 -13.75
C VAL A 60 5.75 2.49 -14.10
N ARG A 61 4.54 2.84 -13.63
CA ARG A 61 3.95 4.16 -13.84
C ARG A 61 4.77 5.28 -13.20
N LEU A 62 5.27 5.06 -11.99
CA LEU A 62 6.16 6.02 -11.33
C LEU A 62 7.46 6.21 -12.10
N GLU A 63 8.05 5.15 -12.64
CA GLU A 63 9.23 5.22 -13.51
C GLU A 63 8.96 6.03 -14.77
N GLN A 64 7.79 5.85 -15.41
CA GLN A 64 7.35 6.66 -16.54
C GLN A 64 7.23 8.15 -16.17
N ILE A 65 6.70 8.45 -14.98
CA ILE A 65 6.59 9.82 -14.49
C ILE A 65 7.99 10.43 -14.31
N PHE A 66 8.93 9.74 -13.67
CA PHE A 66 10.31 10.20 -13.54
C PHE A 66 10.94 10.51 -14.90
N GLN A 67 10.77 9.62 -15.87
CA GLN A 67 11.29 9.79 -17.22
C GLN A 67 10.66 10.99 -17.92
N SER A 68 9.35 11.17 -17.84
CA SER A 68 8.64 12.30 -18.46
C SER A 68 9.07 13.66 -17.89
N LEU A 69 9.52 13.67 -16.65
CA LEU A 69 10.03 14.86 -15.96
C LEU A 69 11.54 15.09 -16.16
N GLY A 70 12.22 14.21 -16.90
CA GLY A 70 13.68 14.27 -17.08
C GLY A 70 14.45 13.98 -15.79
N LEU A 71 13.86 13.26 -14.84
CA LEU A 71 14.44 12.93 -13.55
C LEU A 71 15.07 11.54 -13.55
N ALA A 72 16.14 11.37 -12.78
CA ALA A 72 16.67 10.04 -12.52
C ALA A 72 15.66 9.23 -11.69
N VAL A 73 15.43 7.97 -12.09
CA VAL A 73 14.59 7.02 -11.34
C VAL A 73 15.32 6.63 -10.05
N ARG A 74 14.99 7.30 -8.96
CA ARG A 74 15.62 7.09 -7.67
C ARG A 74 14.64 7.34 -6.53
N GLY A 75 14.51 6.36 -5.63
CA GLY A 75 13.71 6.49 -4.40
C GLY A 75 14.45 7.23 -3.29
N LYS A 76 13.67 7.74 -2.36
CA LYS A 76 14.07 8.18 -1.01
C LYS A 76 13.45 7.18 -0.04
N LYS A 77 14.17 6.76 1.00
CA LYS A 77 13.64 5.79 1.97
C LYS A 77 12.31 6.27 2.57
N CYS A 78 11.25 5.51 2.27
CA CYS A 78 9.91 5.74 2.79
C CYS A 78 9.79 5.11 4.18
N LYS A 79 9.85 5.94 5.22
CA LYS A 79 9.74 5.49 6.61
C LYS A 79 8.30 5.11 7.00
N GLY A 80 7.31 5.74 6.36
CA GLY A 80 5.91 5.44 6.56
C GLY A 80 5.59 4.01 6.15
N MET A 81 5.94 3.64 4.91
CA MET A 81 5.77 2.27 4.41
C MET A 81 6.59 1.25 5.21
N GLU A 82 7.84 1.56 5.53
CA GLU A 82 8.68 0.69 6.36
C GLU A 82 8.00 0.35 7.70
N GLY A 83 7.45 1.36 8.39
CA GLY A 83 6.75 1.15 9.67
C GLY A 83 5.47 0.32 9.52
N LEU A 84 4.66 0.59 8.48
CA LEU A 84 3.44 -0.18 8.20
C LEU A 84 3.74 -1.65 7.88
N LEU A 85 4.79 -1.91 7.10
CA LEU A 85 5.22 -3.27 6.78
C LEU A 85 5.83 -3.99 7.98
N GLU A 86 6.48 -3.27 8.91
CA GLU A 86 6.98 -3.83 10.15
C GLU A 86 5.82 -4.28 11.06
N GLU A 87 4.77 -3.45 11.23
CA GLU A 87 3.55 -3.86 11.94
C GLU A 87 2.90 -5.11 11.30
N GLY A 88 2.81 -5.15 9.97
CA GLY A 88 2.30 -6.33 9.26
C GLY A 88 3.15 -7.59 9.47
N LYS A 89 4.47 -7.43 9.58
CA LYS A 89 5.39 -8.52 9.88
C LYS A 89 5.18 -9.06 11.29
N GLU A 90 5.02 -8.19 12.29
CA GLU A 90 4.74 -8.58 13.67
C GLU A 90 3.47 -9.45 13.74
N ILE A 91 2.38 -9.03 13.07
CA ILE A 91 1.13 -9.81 12.96
C ILE A 91 1.37 -11.21 12.38
N MET A 92 2.22 -11.34 11.37
CA MET A 92 2.53 -12.66 10.78
C MET A 92 3.34 -13.56 11.70
N GLU A 93 4.11 -12.99 12.63
CA GLU A 93 5.00 -13.71 13.56
C GLU A 93 4.30 -14.03 14.90
N GLU A 94 3.18 -13.36 15.23
CA GLU A 94 2.42 -13.66 16.44
C GLU A 94 1.73 -15.03 16.36
N GLU A 95 1.76 -15.74 17.48
CA GLU A 95 1.00 -16.97 17.66
C GLU A 95 -0.47 -16.63 17.90
N GLY A 96 -1.39 -17.39 17.32
CA GLY A 96 -2.82 -17.15 17.48
C GLY A 96 -3.68 -17.94 16.50
N GLN A 97 -4.98 -17.71 16.60
CA GLN A 97 -5.97 -18.35 15.73
C GLN A 97 -5.87 -17.80 14.30
N GLU A 98 -5.95 -18.70 13.32
CA GLU A 98 -5.75 -18.37 11.92
C GLU A 98 -6.76 -17.32 11.41
N SER A 99 -8.04 -17.43 11.81
CA SER A 99 -9.08 -16.48 11.42
C SER A 99 -8.87 -15.09 12.01
N VAL A 100 -8.36 -15.00 13.24
CA VAL A 100 -8.01 -13.73 13.91
C VAL A 100 -6.81 -13.09 13.22
N ARG A 101 -5.84 -13.91 12.80
CA ARG A 101 -4.69 -13.43 12.04
C ARG A 101 -5.09 -12.88 10.68
N ASP A 102 -6.01 -13.54 9.96
CA ASP A 102 -6.51 -13.02 8.68
C ASP A 102 -7.22 -11.67 8.84
N ALA A 103 -8.04 -11.50 9.88
CA ALA A 103 -8.64 -10.21 10.19
C ALA A 103 -7.60 -9.13 10.52
N ALA A 104 -6.54 -9.49 11.25
CA ALA A 104 -5.43 -8.58 11.55
C ALA A 104 -4.61 -8.23 10.29
N LEU A 105 -4.39 -9.18 9.38
CA LEU A 105 -3.71 -8.93 8.09
C LEU A 105 -4.53 -7.97 7.21
N ILE A 106 -5.87 -8.09 7.19
CA ILE A 106 -6.73 -7.11 6.49
C ILE A 106 -6.54 -5.73 7.09
N SER A 107 -6.58 -5.60 8.41
CA SER A 107 -6.39 -4.31 9.08
C SER A 107 -5.03 -3.68 8.73
N ALA A 108 -3.95 -4.48 8.72
CA ALA A 108 -2.62 -4.00 8.32
C ALA A 108 -2.58 -3.59 6.85
N ALA A 109 -3.17 -4.38 5.95
CA ALA A 109 -3.24 -4.06 4.53
C ALA A 109 -4.02 -2.75 4.29
N GLN A 110 -5.19 -2.57 4.90
CA GLN A 110 -5.96 -1.33 4.76
C GLN A 110 -5.21 -0.08 5.21
N LYS A 111 -4.38 -0.18 6.26
CA LYS A 111 -3.50 0.93 6.66
C LYS A 111 -2.50 1.30 5.54
N VAL A 112 -1.98 0.31 4.82
CA VAL A 112 -1.11 0.53 3.66
C VAL A 112 -1.90 1.21 2.55
N GLU A 113 -3.08 0.69 2.16
CA GLU A 113 -3.93 1.29 1.11
C GLU A 113 -4.25 2.76 1.42
N HIS A 114 -4.66 3.07 2.66
CA HIS A 114 -4.96 4.44 3.07
C HIS A 114 -3.74 5.36 3.04
N TYR A 115 -2.56 4.85 3.36
CA TYR A 115 -1.30 5.59 3.20
C TYR A 115 -1.04 5.91 1.73
N GLU A 116 -1.22 4.94 0.83
CA GLU A 116 -1.01 5.09 -0.60
C GLU A 116 -2.08 5.99 -1.23
N MET A 117 -3.35 5.84 -0.87
CA MET A 117 -4.43 6.74 -1.30
C MET A 117 -4.13 8.20 -0.94
N ALA A 118 -3.65 8.47 0.27
CA ALA A 118 -3.26 9.82 0.69
C ALA A 118 -2.09 10.34 -0.15
N ALA A 119 -1.05 9.53 -0.36
CA ALA A 119 0.13 9.91 -1.13
C ALA A 119 -0.22 10.19 -2.60
N TYR A 120 -0.93 9.27 -3.26
CA TYR A 120 -1.33 9.42 -4.66
C TYR A 120 -2.33 10.55 -4.88
N GLY A 121 -3.26 10.77 -3.95
CA GLY A 121 -4.19 11.89 -3.99
C GLY A 121 -3.49 13.24 -3.95
N CYS A 122 -2.51 13.41 -3.06
CA CYS A 122 -1.67 14.61 -2.99
C CYS A 122 -0.83 14.79 -4.25
N LEU A 123 -0.12 13.75 -4.68
CA LEU A 123 0.73 13.79 -5.87
C LEU A 123 -0.05 14.14 -7.14
N ARG A 124 -1.23 13.55 -7.34
CA ARG A 124 -2.13 13.90 -8.45
C ARG A 124 -2.50 15.37 -8.43
N SER A 125 -2.89 15.90 -7.27
CA SER A 125 -3.23 17.32 -7.11
C SER A 125 -2.04 18.24 -7.42
N TYR A 126 -0.86 17.91 -6.92
CA TYR A 126 0.35 18.68 -7.21
C TYR A 126 0.69 18.65 -8.71
N ALA A 127 0.61 17.48 -9.34
CA ALA A 127 0.86 17.33 -10.78
C ALA A 127 -0.09 18.18 -11.62
N GLN A 128 -1.39 18.23 -11.26
CA GLN A 128 -2.38 19.08 -11.93
C GLN A 128 -2.03 20.58 -11.81
N ILE A 129 -1.70 21.05 -10.62
CA ILE A 129 -1.34 22.46 -10.37
C ILE A 129 -0.07 22.84 -11.12
N LEU A 130 0.91 21.92 -11.21
CA LEU A 130 2.19 22.13 -11.89
C LEU A 130 2.10 21.95 -13.42
N GLY A 131 0.94 21.57 -13.96
CA GLY A 131 0.76 21.35 -15.39
C GLY A 131 1.31 20.02 -15.92
N HIS A 132 1.69 19.10 -15.04
CA HIS A 132 2.16 17.75 -15.41
C HIS A 132 0.97 16.82 -15.68
N ASN A 133 0.18 17.12 -16.71
CA ASN A 133 -1.12 16.48 -16.97
C ASN A 133 -1.01 14.96 -17.22
N ASP A 134 0.03 14.49 -17.88
CA ASP A 134 0.21 13.05 -18.13
C ASP A 134 0.62 12.30 -16.85
N ALA A 135 1.46 12.90 -16.02
CA ALA A 135 1.75 12.38 -14.70
C ALA A 135 0.47 12.31 -13.83
N ALA A 136 -0.35 13.36 -13.85
CA ALA A 136 -1.61 13.39 -13.10
C ALA A 136 -2.56 12.25 -13.49
N LYS A 137 -2.66 11.90 -14.80
CA LYS A 137 -3.47 10.77 -15.27
C LYS A 137 -2.95 9.41 -14.76
N LEU A 138 -1.63 9.21 -14.78
CA LEU A 138 -1.01 7.98 -14.27
C LEU A 138 -1.21 7.83 -12.75
N LEU A 139 -1.07 8.93 -12.01
CA LEU A 139 -1.31 8.97 -10.56
C LEU A 139 -2.79 8.73 -10.22
N GLU A 140 -3.72 9.28 -11.00
CA GLU A 140 -5.15 9.02 -10.86
C GLU A 140 -5.51 7.56 -11.11
N GLN A 141 -4.86 6.93 -12.11
CA GLN A 141 -5.08 5.51 -12.38
C GLN A 141 -4.64 4.65 -11.20
N THR A 142 -3.47 4.90 -10.64
CA THR A 142 -2.98 4.19 -9.45
C THR A 142 -3.91 4.43 -8.25
N LEU A 143 -4.29 5.67 -7.98
CA LEU A 143 -5.22 5.99 -6.88
C LEU A 143 -6.51 5.18 -6.94
N LYS A 144 -7.11 5.02 -8.12
CA LYS A 144 -8.32 4.20 -8.29
C LYS A 144 -8.09 2.72 -8.05
N GLU A 145 -6.91 2.21 -8.35
CA GLU A 145 -6.54 0.83 -8.08
C GLU A 145 -6.37 0.59 -6.58
N GLU A 146 -5.81 1.57 -5.83
CA GLU A 146 -5.72 1.52 -4.35
C GLU A 146 -7.10 1.61 -3.68
N GLU A 147 -7.96 2.51 -4.16
CA GLU A 147 -9.35 2.61 -3.68
C GLU A 147 -10.10 1.28 -3.88
N ALA A 148 -9.92 0.63 -5.02
CA ALA A 148 -10.55 -0.66 -5.30
C ALA A 148 -9.94 -1.81 -4.46
N ALA A 149 -8.65 -1.75 -4.14
CA ALA A 149 -8.00 -2.72 -3.25
C ALA A 149 -8.52 -2.59 -1.82
N ASP A 150 -8.66 -1.37 -1.29
CA ASP A 150 -9.25 -1.11 0.03
C ASP A 150 -10.71 -1.57 0.11
N GLU A 151 -11.53 -1.27 -0.90
CA GLU A 151 -12.91 -1.75 -0.98
C GLU A 151 -12.97 -3.28 -0.98
N LYS A 152 -12.07 -3.95 -1.71
CA LYS A 152 -11.99 -5.42 -1.73
C LYS A 152 -11.62 -6.00 -0.37
N LEU A 153 -10.72 -5.38 0.37
CA LEU A 153 -10.38 -5.79 1.73
C LEU A 153 -11.57 -5.64 2.68
N ASN A 154 -12.35 -4.54 2.57
CA ASN A 154 -13.60 -4.34 3.31
C ASN A 154 -14.61 -5.45 3.01
N GLU A 155 -14.84 -5.77 1.72
CA GLU A 155 -15.73 -6.87 1.32
C GLU A 155 -15.33 -8.20 1.95
N LEU A 156 -14.03 -8.52 1.99
CA LEU A 156 -13.53 -9.76 2.58
C LEU A 156 -13.69 -9.77 4.11
N ALA A 157 -13.43 -8.64 4.76
CA ALA A 157 -13.59 -8.51 6.22
C ALA A 157 -15.04 -8.73 6.64
N GLU A 158 -15.98 -8.00 5.99
CA GLU A 158 -17.42 -8.04 6.29
C GLU A 158 -18.11 -9.29 5.71
N GLY A 159 -17.53 -9.89 4.68
CA GLY A 159 -18.04 -11.09 4.01
C GLY A 159 -17.75 -12.41 4.73
N GLY A 160 -17.26 -12.37 5.97
CA GLY A 160 -17.15 -13.56 6.83
C GLY A 160 -15.83 -13.71 7.58
N ILE A 161 -14.74 -13.02 7.21
CA ILE A 161 -13.45 -13.14 7.91
C ILE A 161 -13.57 -12.63 9.36
N ASN A 162 -14.20 -11.48 9.56
CA ASN A 162 -14.42 -10.92 10.91
C ASN A 162 -15.36 -11.80 11.75
N GLU A 163 -16.41 -12.37 11.15
CA GLU A 163 -17.32 -13.30 11.83
C GLU A 163 -16.60 -14.58 12.25
N ALA A 164 -15.77 -15.15 11.39
CA ALA A 164 -14.95 -16.31 11.69
C ALA A 164 -13.96 -16.04 12.82
N ALA A 165 -13.37 -14.83 12.85
CA ALA A 165 -12.49 -14.41 13.93
C ALA A 165 -13.24 -14.25 15.26
N ALA A 166 -14.46 -13.71 15.25
CA ALA A 166 -15.30 -13.55 16.44
C ALA A 166 -15.76 -14.90 17.04
N ALA A 167 -16.04 -15.88 16.17
CA ALA A 167 -16.51 -17.20 16.61
C ALA A 167 -15.49 -17.98 17.45
N VAL A 168 -14.21 -17.72 17.29
CA VAL A 168 -13.14 -18.39 18.06
C VAL A 168 -13.13 -17.98 19.53
N GLY A 169 -13.48 -16.72 19.84
CA GLY A 169 -13.57 -16.22 21.22
C GLY A 169 -14.81 -16.70 21.99
N ALA A 170 -15.88 -17.05 21.30
CA ALA A 170 -17.15 -17.45 21.90
C ALA A 170 -17.19 -18.93 22.40
N GLY A 171 -16.24 -19.74 21.99
CA GLY A 171 -16.15 -21.16 22.37
C GLY A 171 -15.44 -21.45 23.70
N GLY A 172 -14.89 -20.45 24.39
CA GLY A 172 -14.09 -20.59 25.61
C GLY A 172 -14.77 -20.29 26.94
N GLU A 173 -16.05 -19.89 26.95
CA GLU A 173 -16.75 -19.50 28.19
C GLU A 173 -17.72 -20.57 28.75
N ASN A 174 -17.67 -21.81 28.28
CA ASN A 174 -18.50 -22.89 28.78
C ASN A 174 -17.69 -24.11 29.24
N GLU A 175 -16.72 -23.95 30.17
CA GLU A 175 -16.25 -25.03 31.03
C GLU A 175 -15.99 -24.53 32.44
#